data_9bf5000b5ed98e25e446c9c652e247c3
#
_entry.id   9bf5000b5ed98e25e446c9c652e247c3
#
_cell.length_a   1.000
_cell.length_b   1.000
_cell.length_c   1.000
_cell.angle_alpha   90.00
_cell.angle_beta   90.00
_cell.angle_gamma   90.00
#
_symmetry.space_group_name_H-M   'P 1'
#
loop_
_entity.id
_entity.type
_entity.pdbx_description
1 polymer ?
#
loop_
_entity_poly.entity_id
_entity_poly.type
_entity_poly.pdbx_seq_one_letter_code
_entity_poly.pdbx_strand_id
1 'polypeptide(L)'
;MTTTNILRWTSIAVLAGLVTAEGSPSGGAQQGPTPADLENTDISYWLGWIWVAIIGSFIVYQVVFHFIRYVRTVACLSNETQRYFAAPSVMFGRFKKYFLDAPLFRTRHHREFKLSTAINVGTLPSRLQMAFLIGYFGTNVAFCVISINWSGTYKEVASEFRNRTGVLAVVNMIPLFLLAGRNNPFITFCGISFDTFNLIHRWFGRIVVLEAIAHSFAFIASKVHSTGWKSLAATIKHSDMIMWGVVGTASFVFILLHSPSAIRHAFYETFLHFHIAAVSLAVAAVWIHLKELPQLRIMYGVVSLWVFERTCRLILIIMRNVGSGGTKADVEVLPGDAVRVTIRMARPWKFRPGQHAYIYMPSVGLWTNHPFSLAWSDEEEDLSEEKGLAMNRQDILEMRKTSVSMIIRRRTGFTERLFKKADLSPAGKFTTSALIEGPYGGENLTSYGTVMLWAAGIGITHQVPHVRDIVASFANGTTATRRLTLVWIIQSPEHLEWIRSWMTTILSMPRRRDVLKILLFVTRPRSTKEIHSPSSSVQMFPGKPNVQALIDQEMQEGVGAACVSVCGTGGLADDVRRAVRMRETVWNVDFREESFSW
;
A
#
# COMPACT_ATOMS: atom_id res chain seq x y z
N MET A 1 -10.47 1.97 23.13
CA MET A 1 -10.73 1.88 21.68
C MET A 1 -10.37 3.24 21.10
N THR A 2 -9.36 3.32 20.24
CA THR A 2 -8.92 4.59 19.65
C THR A 2 -9.92 5.05 18.58
N THR A 3 -10.13 6.36 18.45
CA THR A 3 -11.01 7.01 17.45
C THR A 3 -10.79 6.48 16.03
N THR A 4 -9.58 6.04 15.72
CA THR A 4 -9.22 5.39 14.45
C THR A 4 -9.96 4.05 14.23
N ASN A 5 -10.30 3.33 15.29
CA ASN A 5 -11.04 2.06 15.17
C ASN A 5 -12.54 2.29 14.95
N ILE A 6 -13.11 3.35 15.52
CA ILE A 6 -14.54 3.69 15.33
C ILE A 6 -14.81 4.07 13.86
N LEU A 7 -13.94 4.88 13.25
CA LEU A 7 -14.05 5.26 11.84
C LEU A 7 -13.88 4.07 10.87
N ARG A 8 -13.17 3.02 11.29
CA ARG A 8 -13.02 1.78 10.50
C ARG A 8 -14.27 0.89 10.53
N TRP A 9 -14.99 0.85 11.66
CA TRP A 9 -16.23 0.06 11.79
C TRP A 9 -17.40 0.67 11.04
N THR A 10 -17.49 2.00 10.95
CA THR A 10 -18.55 2.67 10.19
C THR A 10 -18.49 2.40 8.69
N SER A 11 -17.29 2.19 8.13
CA SER A 11 -17.12 1.85 6.70
C SER A 11 -17.73 0.48 6.35
N ILE A 12 -17.68 -0.48 7.27
CA ILE A 12 -18.26 -1.83 7.07
C ILE A 12 -19.78 -1.79 7.17
N ALA A 13 -20.32 -0.98 8.09
CA ALA A 13 -21.77 -0.82 8.24
C ALA A 13 -22.42 -0.16 7.02
N VAL A 14 -21.73 0.80 6.38
CA VAL A 14 -22.19 1.43 5.12
C VAL A 14 -22.21 0.41 3.97
N LEU A 15 -21.20 -0.46 3.86
CA LEU A 15 -21.17 -1.53 2.84
C LEU A 15 -22.29 -2.56 3.05
N ALA A 16 -22.55 -2.96 4.29
CA ALA A 16 -23.64 -3.90 4.63
C ALA A 16 -25.02 -3.28 4.36
N GLY A 17 -25.22 -1.99 4.68
CA GLY A 17 -26.48 -1.28 4.42
C GLY A 17 -26.80 -1.07 2.94
N LEU A 18 -25.80 -1.01 2.06
CA LEU A 18 -25.97 -0.86 0.62
C LEU A 18 -26.50 -2.14 -0.07
N VAL A 19 -26.27 -3.31 0.56
CA VAL A 19 -26.74 -4.61 0.03
C VAL A 19 -28.22 -4.86 0.37
N THR A 20 -28.76 -4.21 1.42
CA THR A 20 -30.10 -4.52 1.98
C THR A 20 -31.17 -3.45 1.73
N ALA A 21 -30.87 -2.37 1.01
CA ALA A 21 -31.85 -1.30 0.77
C ALA A 21 -32.88 -1.68 -0.30
N GLU A 22 -33.89 -2.46 0.08
CA GLU A 22 -35.15 -2.58 -0.64
C GLU A 22 -36.00 -1.32 -0.42
N GLY A 23 -36.12 -0.49 -1.45
CA GLY A 23 -36.94 0.71 -1.41
C GLY A 23 -38.29 0.47 -2.06
N SER A 24 -39.37 0.81 -1.37
CA SER A 24 -40.76 0.78 -1.86
C SER A 24 -40.96 1.65 -3.11
N PRO A 25 -41.77 1.24 -4.10
CA PRO A 25 -41.98 2.01 -5.32
C PRO A 25 -43.02 3.11 -5.11
N SER A 26 -42.71 4.32 -5.54
CA SER A 26 -43.68 5.41 -5.72
C SER A 26 -44.41 5.25 -7.06
N GLY A 27 -45.71 5.38 -6.99
CA GLY A 27 -46.66 5.01 -8.04
C GLY A 27 -46.53 5.70 -9.41
N GLY A 28 -46.48 4.88 -10.39
CA GLY A 28 -46.78 5.01 -11.82
C GLY A 28 -46.81 3.60 -12.36
N ALA A 29 -47.74 3.27 -13.25
CA ALA A 29 -47.90 1.93 -13.83
C ALA A 29 -46.62 1.53 -14.58
N GLN A 30 -45.60 1.10 -13.87
CA GLN A 30 -44.37 0.52 -14.41
C GLN A 30 -44.67 -0.95 -14.75
N GLN A 31 -44.47 -1.32 -16.00
CA GLN A 31 -44.28 -2.73 -16.35
C GLN A 31 -43.23 -3.31 -15.40
N GLY A 32 -43.57 -4.43 -14.76
CA GLY A 32 -42.63 -5.10 -13.85
C GLY A 32 -41.28 -5.38 -14.53
N PRO A 33 -40.22 -5.64 -13.75
CA PRO A 33 -38.90 -5.89 -14.31
C PRO A 33 -38.94 -7.05 -15.30
N THR A 34 -38.28 -6.89 -16.44
CA THR A 34 -38.18 -7.96 -17.43
C THR A 34 -37.34 -9.13 -16.89
N PRO A 35 -37.49 -10.36 -17.42
CA PRO A 35 -36.62 -11.48 -17.02
C PRO A 35 -35.13 -11.12 -17.13
N ALA A 36 -34.71 -10.37 -18.15
CA ALA A 36 -33.33 -9.91 -18.32
C ALA A 36 -32.88 -8.91 -17.26
N ASP A 37 -33.79 -8.07 -16.73
CA ASP A 37 -33.45 -7.15 -15.62
C ASP A 37 -33.29 -7.89 -14.30
N LEU A 38 -34.12 -8.91 -14.04
CA LEU A 38 -33.95 -9.78 -12.86
C LEU A 38 -32.62 -10.51 -12.91
N GLU A 39 -32.27 -11.06 -14.06
CA GLU A 39 -31.01 -11.74 -14.25
C GLU A 39 -29.78 -10.82 -14.10
N ASN A 40 -29.85 -9.60 -14.61
CA ASN A 40 -28.80 -8.60 -14.39
C ASN A 40 -28.64 -8.27 -12.89
N THR A 41 -29.73 -8.27 -12.16
CA THR A 41 -29.74 -8.07 -10.71
C THR A 41 -29.09 -9.26 -10.00
N ASP A 42 -29.45 -10.49 -10.36
CA ASP A 42 -28.88 -11.71 -9.79
C ASP A 42 -27.37 -11.79 -10.04
N ILE A 43 -26.91 -11.49 -11.25
CA ILE A 43 -25.47 -11.47 -11.56
C ILE A 43 -24.73 -10.41 -10.75
N SER A 44 -25.36 -9.26 -10.48
CA SER A 44 -24.78 -8.23 -9.60
C SER A 44 -24.62 -8.76 -8.17
N TYR A 45 -25.62 -9.49 -7.66
CA TYR A 45 -25.52 -10.16 -6.36
C TYR A 45 -24.46 -11.26 -6.35
N TRP A 46 -24.37 -12.08 -7.39
CA TRP A 46 -23.32 -13.10 -7.50
C TRP A 46 -21.92 -12.50 -7.46
N LEU A 47 -21.70 -11.39 -8.17
CA LEU A 47 -20.43 -10.67 -8.11
C LEU A 47 -20.14 -10.12 -6.70
N GLY A 48 -21.18 -9.59 -6.03
CA GLY A 48 -21.10 -9.15 -4.64
C GLY A 48 -20.71 -10.29 -3.67
N TRP A 49 -21.36 -11.46 -3.80
CA TRP A 49 -21.04 -12.63 -2.99
C TRP A 49 -19.61 -13.17 -3.22
N ILE A 50 -19.12 -13.11 -4.46
CA ILE A 50 -17.72 -13.44 -4.77
C ILE A 50 -16.79 -12.53 -3.97
N TRP A 51 -17.08 -11.22 -3.92
CA TRP A 51 -16.30 -10.28 -3.10
C TRP A 51 -16.35 -10.60 -1.61
N VAL A 52 -17.53 -10.87 -1.09
CA VAL A 52 -17.69 -11.24 0.34
C VAL A 52 -16.88 -12.51 0.66
N ALA A 53 -16.93 -13.51 -0.22
CA ALA A 53 -16.19 -14.76 -0.04
C ALA A 53 -14.66 -14.53 -0.07
N ILE A 54 -14.16 -13.71 -1.00
CA ILE A 54 -12.73 -13.38 -1.10
C ILE A 54 -12.27 -12.63 0.14
N ILE A 55 -12.95 -11.54 0.52
CA ILE A 55 -12.61 -10.73 1.68
C ILE A 55 -12.70 -11.57 2.97
N GLY A 56 -13.78 -12.35 3.12
CA GLY A 56 -13.98 -13.24 4.25
C GLY A 56 -12.85 -14.26 4.40
N SER A 57 -12.41 -14.86 3.29
CA SER A 57 -11.28 -15.81 3.27
C SER A 57 -9.98 -15.16 3.75
N PHE A 58 -9.69 -13.93 3.31
CA PHE A 58 -8.51 -13.18 3.77
C PHE A 58 -8.61 -12.80 5.25
N ILE A 59 -9.79 -12.41 5.74
CA ILE A 59 -10.00 -12.11 7.16
C ILE A 59 -9.76 -13.36 8.01
N VAL A 60 -10.33 -14.50 7.62
CA VAL A 60 -10.11 -15.78 8.32
C VAL A 60 -8.62 -16.14 8.34
N TYR A 61 -7.94 -16.02 7.18
CA TYR A 61 -6.49 -16.24 7.11
C TYR A 61 -5.73 -15.34 8.10
N GLN A 62 -6.08 -14.07 8.18
CA GLN A 62 -5.43 -13.11 9.09
C GLN A 62 -5.70 -13.42 10.55
N VAL A 63 -6.92 -13.80 10.90
CA VAL A 63 -7.26 -14.21 12.28
C VAL A 63 -6.43 -15.41 12.69
N VAL A 64 -6.36 -16.45 11.84
CA VAL A 64 -5.53 -17.65 12.09
C VAL A 64 -4.04 -17.27 12.20
N PHE A 65 -3.55 -16.44 11.30
CA PHE A 65 -2.16 -15.99 11.31
C PHE A 65 -1.81 -15.19 12.58
N HIS A 66 -2.69 -14.30 13.02
CA HIS A 66 -2.52 -13.54 14.27
C HIS A 66 -2.56 -14.45 15.49
N PHE A 67 -3.45 -15.43 15.49
CA PHE A 67 -3.51 -16.44 16.56
C PHE A 67 -2.22 -17.25 16.65
N ILE A 68 -1.72 -17.77 15.52
CA ILE A 68 -0.44 -18.50 15.47
C ILE A 68 0.71 -17.62 15.97
N ARG A 69 0.77 -16.35 15.57
CA ARG A 69 1.78 -15.39 16.05
C ARG A 69 1.69 -15.18 17.56
N TYR A 70 0.49 -15.03 18.08
CA TYR A 70 0.26 -14.88 19.52
C TYR A 70 0.74 -16.12 20.30
N VAL A 71 0.30 -17.30 19.89
CA VAL A 71 0.74 -18.58 20.52
C VAL A 71 2.26 -18.72 20.45
N ARG A 72 2.86 -18.44 19.30
CA ARG A 72 4.31 -18.48 19.11
C ARG A 72 5.03 -17.50 20.06
N THR A 73 4.53 -16.26 20.17
CA THR A 73 5.12 -15.28 21.08
C THR A 73 5.11 -15.80 22.51
N VAL A 74 3.95 -16.20 23.01
CA VAL A 74 3.82 -16.68 24.41
C VAL A 74 4.67 -17.93 24.67
N ALA A 75 4.65 -18.91 23.76
CA ALA A 75 5.39 -20.17 23.92
C ALA A 75 6.92 -20.00 23.81
N CYS A 76 7.40 -18.92 23.15
CA CYS A 76 8.83 -18.73 22.87
C CYS A 76 9.51 -17.67 23.76
N LEU A 77 8.78 -16.94 24.61
CA LEU A 77 9.37 -15.89 25.44
C LEU A 77 10.48 -16.43 26.36
N SER A 78 10.31 -17.60 26.96
CA SER A 78 11.27 -18.25 27.84
C SER A 78 11.98 -19.46 27.22
N ASN A 79 11.72 -19.78 25.94
CA ASN A 79 12.26 -20.95 25.28
C ASN A 79 13.41 -20.58 24.35
N GLU A 80 14.63 -21.00 24.72
CA GLU A 80 15.84 -20.69 23.95
C GLU A 80 15.95 -21.48 22.65
N THR A 81 15.37 -22.68 22.57
CA THR A 81 15.52 -23.57 21.40
C THR A 81 14.38 -23.46 20.39
N GLN A 82 13.18 -23.10 20.83
CA GLN A 82 11.96 -22.89 20.01
C GLN A 82 11.70 -23.99 18.96
N ARG A 83 12.03 -25.24 19.24
CA ARG A 83 12.07 -26.36 18.27
C ARG A 83 10.75 -26.61 17.57
N TYR A 84 9.62 -26.42 18.26
CA TYR A 84 8.28 -26.64 17.71
C TYR A 84 7.94 -25.73 16.53
N PHE A 85 8.59 -24.58 16.44
CA PHE A 85 8.34 -23.59 15.38
C PHE A 85 9.43 -23.54 14.32
N ALA A 86 10.49 -24.35 14.43
CA ALA A 86 11.60 -24.36 13.48
C ALA A 86 11.22 -25.09 12.17
N ALA A 87 10.45 -26.17 12.29
CA ALA A 87 10.06 -26.98 11.14
C ALA A 87 8.85 -26.35 10.39
N PRO A 88 8.88 -26.31 9.04
CA PRO A 88 7.73 -25.82 8.27
C PRO A 88 6.64 -26.87 8.15
N SER A 89 5.39 -26.44 7.98
CA SER A 89 4.37 -27.30 7.38
C SER A 89 4.72 -27.56 5.92
N VAL A 90 4.88 -28.84 5.53
CA VAL A 90 5.30 -29.22 4.16
C VAL A 90 4.33 -28.68 3.11
N MET A 91 3.01 -28.79 3.34
CA MET A 91 2.00 -28.28 2.41
C MET A 91 2.05 -26.75 2.31
N PHE A 92 2.10 -26.07 3.44
CA PHE A 92 2.14 -24.61 3.48
C PHE A 92 3.46 -24.06 2.92
N GLY A 93 4.59 -24.70 3.22
CA GLY A 93 5.89 -24.36 2.65
C GLY A 93 5.91 -24.52 1.11
N ARG A 94 5.28 -25.57 0.56
CA ARG A 94 5.10 -25.71 -0.90
C ARG A 94 4.19 -24.61 -1.47
N PHE A 95 3.09 -24.29 -0.79
CA PHE A 95 2.19 -23.22 -1.22
C PHE A 95 2.91 -21.87 -1.25
N LYS A 96 3.69 -21.51 -0.21
CA LYS A 96 4.52 -20.30 -0.20
C LYS A 96 5.49 -20.31 -1.38
N LYS A 97 6.30 -21.36 -1.51
CA LYS A 97 7.34 -21.49 -2.53
C LYS A 97 6.84 -21.37 -3.97
N TYR A 98 5.68 -21.92 -4.29
CA TYR A 98 5.20 -22.02 -5.67
C TYR A 98 4.12 -21.00 -6.02
N PHE A 99 3.42 -20.43 -5.01
CA PHE A 99 2.30 -19.52 -5.21
C PHE A 99 2.48 -18.18 -4.52
N LEU A 100 2.59 -18.16 -3.20
CA LEU A 100 2.52 -16.93 -2.41
C LEU A 100 3.71 -16.01 -2.71
N ASP A 101 4.94 -16.54 -2.56
CA ASP A 101 6.18 -15.79 -2.72
C ASP A 101 6.80 -15.94 -4.11
N ALA A 102 6.12 -16.68 -4.99
CA ALA A 102 6.59 -16.94 -6.34
C ALA A 102 6.41 -15.74 -7.27
N PRO A 103 7.47 -15.24 -7.95
CA PRO A 103 7.32 -14.30 -9.04
C PRO A 103 6.55 -14.95 -10.19
N LEU A 104 5.87 -14.12 -11.01
CA LEU A 104 5.10 -14.62 -12.15
C LEU A 104 5.94 -15.52 -13.06
N PHE A 105 7.12 -15.05 -13.44
CA PHE A 105 8.10 -15.79 -14.22
C PHE A 105 9.19 -16.39 -13.32
N ARG A 106 10.43 -16.44 -13.80
CA ARG A 106 11.50 -17.18 -13.14
C ARG A 106 12.10 -16.47 -11.93
N THR A 107 12.37 -15.15 -12.01
CA THR A 107 13.15 -14.45 -11.00
C THR A 107 12.73 -13.00 -10.74
N ARG A 108 12.04 -12.34 -11.68
CA ARG A 108 11.71 -10.91 -11.57
C ARG A 108 10.31 -10.69 -11.00
N HIS A 109 10.24 -9.89 -9.95
CA HIS A 109 8.99 -9.41 -9.37
C HIS A 109 9.05 -7.88 -9.14
N HIS A 110 9.97 -7.41 -8.32
CA HIS A 110 10.13 -5.98 -7.99
C HIS A 110 11.18 -5.26 -8.84
N ARG A 111 12.02 -5.99 -9.55
CA ARG A 111 12.93 -5.35 -10.48
C ARG A 111 12.15 -4.73 -11.64
N GLU A 112 12.17 -3.40 -11.70
CA GLU A 112 11.49 -2.62 -12.73
C GLU A 112 11.84 -3.09 -14.14
N PHE A 113 10.82 -3.17 -14.98
CA PHE A 113 10.96 -3.46 -16.41
C PHE A 113 11.18 -2.12 -17.12
N LYS A 114 12.38 -1.87 -17.59
CA LYS A 114 12.71 -0.68 -18.38
C LYS A 114 12.80 -1.04 -19.85
N LEU A 115 11.95 -0.43 -20.68
CA LEU A 115 12.05 -0.52 -22.14
C LEU A 115 13.22 0.33 -22.65
N SER A 116 13.49 1.46 -22.00
CA SER A 116 14.64 2.32 -22.23
C SER A 116 15.04 2.98 -20.92
N THR A 117 16.11 3.76 -20.91
CA THR A 117 16.52 4.56 -19.75
C THR A 117 15.44 5.54 -19.29
N ALA A 118 14.55 5.95 -20.19
CA ALA A 118 13.47 6.90 -19.92
C ALA A 118 12.09 6.25 -19.66
N ILE A 119 11.87 5.02 -20.16
CA ILE A 119 10.55 4.37 -20.11
C ILE A 119 10.58 3.21 -19.11
N ASN A 120 9.94 3.42 -17.97
CA ASN A 120 9.70 2.40 -16.94
C ASN A 120 8.30 1.80 -17.13
N VAL A 121 8.22 0.49 -17.33
CA VAL A 121 6.95 -0.25 -17.52
C VAL A 121 6.37 -0.72 -16.18
N GLY A 122 7.13 -0.60 -15.08
CA GLY A 122 6.72 -1.01 -13.74
C GLY A 122 7.20 -2.41 -13.35
N THR A 123 6.56 -2.96 -12.33
CA THR A 123 6.86 -4.28 -11.74
C THR A 123 5.89 -5.34 -12.22
N LEU A 124 6.29 -6.62 -12.15
CA LEU A 124 5.44 -7.74 -12.49
C LEU A 124 4.66 -8.22 -11.25
N PRO A 125 3.41 -8.64 -11.39
CA PRO A 125 2.67 -9.25 -10.29
C PRO A 125 3.28 -10.59 -9.85
N SER A 126 2.98 -11.02 -8.61
CA SER A 126 3.27 -12.39 -8.17
C SER A 126 2.31 -13.38 -8.85
N ARG A 127 2.60 -14.69 -8.73
CA ARG A 127 1.69 -15.73 -9.25
C ARG A 127 0.31 -15.66 -8.63
N LEU A 128 0.23 -15.45 -7.31
CA LEU A 128 -1.05 -15.33 -6.62
C LEU A 128 -1.82 -14.10 -7.10
N GLN A 129 -1.16 -12.95 -7.22
CA GLN A 129 -1.77 -11.73 -7.75
C GLN A 129 -2.26 -11.93 -9.19
N MET A 130 -1.46 -12.58 -10.05
CA MET A 130 -1.85 -12.86 -11.43
C MET A 130 -3.02 -13.83 -11.50
N ALA A 131 -3.01 -14.92 -10.72
CA ALA A 131 -4.12 -15.88 -10.67
C ALA A 131 -5.43 -15.19 -10.25
N PHE A 132 -5.36 -14.31 -9.24
CA PHE A 132 -6.49 -13.50 -8.82
C PHE A 132 -7.00 -12.58 -9.95
N LEU A 133 -6.09 -11.87 -10.63
CA LEU A 133 -6.44 -10.95 -11.72
C LEU A 133 -7.05 -11.69 -12.92
N ILE A 134 -6.49 -12.83 -13.31
CA ILE A 134 -7.04 -13.68 -14.40
C ILE A 134 -8.41 -14.23 -14.00
N GLY A 135 -8.55 -14.73 -12.78
CA GLY A 135 -9.83 -15.24 -12.26
C GLY A 135 -10.90 -14.16 -12.27
N TYR A 136 -10.59 -12.97 -11.78
CA TYR A 136 -11.53 -11.85 -11.76
C TYR A 136 -11.89 -11.35 -13.15
N PHE A 137 -10.92 -11.21 -14.05
CA PHE A 137 -11.15 -10.85 -15.44
C PHE A 137 -12.03 -11.90 -16.13
N GLY A 138 -11.71 -13.20 -15.98
CA GLY A 138 -12.48 -14.30 -16.53
C GLY A 138 -13.93 -14.32 -16.01
N THR A 139 -14.13 -14.05 -14.72
CA THR A 139 -15.48 -13.94 -14.12
C THR A 139 -16.28 -12.82 -14.77
N ASN A 140 -15.70 -11.63 -14.95
CA ASN A 140 -16.40 -10.52 -15.59
C ASN A 140 -16.70 -10.81 -17.06
N VAL A 141 -15.76 -11.40 -17.81
CA VAL A 141 -16.03 -11.84 -19.20
C VAL A 141 -17.14 -12.87 -19.25
N ALA A 142 -17.12 -13.87 -18.36
CA ALA A 142 -18.17 -14.87 -18.27
C ALA A 142 -19.53 -14.22 -17.96
N PHE A 143 -19.59 -13.31 -16.99
CA PHE A 143 -20.81 -12.60 -16.64
C PHE A 143 -21.32 -11.65 -17.74
N CYS A 144 -20.47 -11.15 -18.61
CA CYS A 144 -20.87 -10.37 -19.77
C CYS A 144 -21.65 -11.21 -20.81
N VAL A 145 -21.39 -12.53 -20.89
CA VAL A 145 -21.91 -13.37 -21.98
C VAL A 145 -22.87 -14.47 -21.54
N ILE A 146 -22.84 -14.85 -20.25
CA ILE A 146 -23.70 -15.91 -19.72
C ILE A 146 -25.16 -15.49 -19.74
N SER A 147 -26.05 -16.44 -20.04
CA SER A 147 -27.49 -16.28 -20.05
C SER A 147 -28.03 -15.23 -21.03
N ILE A 148 -27.22 -14.76 -21.98
CA ILE A 148 -27.74 -13.98 -23.11
C ILE A 148 -28.41 -14.93 -24.09
N ASN A 149 -29.62 -14.56 -24.55
CA ASN A 149 -30.31 -15.32 -25.57
C ASN A 149 -29.67 -15.10 -26.96
N TRP A 150 -28.56 -15.80 -27.24
CA TRP A 150 -27.85 -15.70 -28.51
C TRP A 150 -28.64 -16.12 -29.76
N SER A 151 -29.78 -16.81 -29.57
CA SER A 151 -30.69 -17.21 -30.65
C SER A 151 -31.72 -16.15 -30.99
N GLY A 152 -31.77 -15.04 -30.25
CA GLY A 152 -32.64 -13.92 -30.48
C GLY A 152 -32.27 -13.08 -31.71
N THR A 153 -33.11 -12.08 -32.00
CA THR A 153 -32.79 -11.11 -33.06
C THR A 153 -31.56 -10.29 -32.69
N TYR A 154 -30.84 -9.78 -33.68
CA TYR A 154 -29.66 -8.92 -33.49
C TYR A 154 -29.95 -7.78 -32.49
N LYS A 155 -31.13 -7.16 -32.55
CA LYS A 155 -31.53 -6.08 -31.66
C LYS A 155 -31.67 -6.55 -30.21
N GLU A 156 -32.27 -7.71 -29.98
CA GLU A 156 -32.43 -8.30 -28.64
C GLU A 156 -31.08 -8.65 -28.03
N VAL A 157 -30.26 -9.42 -28.74
CA VAL A 157 -28.91 -9.79 -28.30
C VAL A 157 -28.08 -8.56 -27.97
N ALA A 158 -28.07 -7.57 -28.88
CA ALA A 158 -27.30 -6.34 -28.64
C ALA A 158 -27.83 -5.53 -27.44
N SER A 159 -29.15 -5.56 -27.20
CA SER A 159 -29.76 -4.87 -26.06
C SER A 159 -29.42 -5.56 -24.73
N GLU A 160 -29.54 -6.90 -24.67
CA GLU A 160 -29.18 -7.67 -23.48
C GLU A 160 -27.68 -7.51 -23.14
N PHE A 161 -26.81 -7.66 -24.13
CA PHE A 161 -25.38 -7.48 -23.96
C PHE A 161 -25.01 -6.06 -23.50
N ARG A 162 -25.63 -5.03 -24.12
CA ARG A 162 -25.46 -3.64 -23.69
C ARG A 162 -25.86 -3.44 -22.23
N ASN A 163 -27.07 -3.90 -21.84
CA ASN A 163 -27.56 -3.72 -20.48
C ASN A 163 -26.68 -4.45 -19.47
N ARG A 164 -26.25 -5.67 -19.78
CA ARG A 164 -25.38 -6.49 -18.95
C ARG A 164 -24.02 -5.83 -18.70
N THR A 165 -23.35 -5.42 -19.77
CA THR A 165 -22.04 -4.76 -19.65
C THR A 165 -22.13 -3.41 -18.96
N GLY A 166 -23.21 -2.65 -19.14
CA GLY A 166 -23.45 -1.41 -18.41
C GLY A 166 -23.64 -1.61 -16.90
N VAL A 167 -24.44 -2.62 -16.51
CA VAL A 167 -24.66 -2.95 -15.09
C VAL A 167 -23.35 -3.40 -14.45
N LEU A 168 -22.59 -4.31 -15.08
CA LEU A 168 -21.30 -4.78 -14.56
C LEU A 168 -20.29 -3.65 -14.40
N ALA A 169 -20.21 -2.73 -15.39
CA ALA A 169 -19.33 -1.57 -15.29
C ALA A 169 -19.60 -0.74 -14.03
N VAL A 170 -20.87 -0.48 -13.73
CA VAL A 170 -21.26 0.32 -12.56
C VAL A 170 -21.04 -0.45 -11.24
N VAL A 171 -21.35 -1.75 -11.19
CA VAL A 171 -21.10 -2.60 -10.01
C VAL A 171 -19.62 -2.67 -9.70
N ASN A 172 -18.76 -2.82 -10.71
CA ASN A 172 -17.32 -2.87 -10.57
C ASN A 172 -16.69 -1.53 -10.11
N MET A 173 -17.41 -0.41 -10.22
CA MET A 173 -16.95 0.86 -9.65
C MET A 173 -16.89 0.83 -8.12
N ILE A 174 -17.73 0.06 -7.43
CA ILE A 174 -17.69 -0.03 -5.94
C ILE A 174 -16.32 -0.51 -5.47
N PRO A 175 -15.84 -1.73 -5.82
CA PRO A 175 -14.51 -2.17 -5.42
C PRO A 175 -13.40 -1.30 -6.00
N LEU A 176 -13.56 -0.75 -7.21
CA LEU A 176 -12.60 0.16 -7.82
C LEU A 176 -12.31 1.38 -6.93
N PHE A 177 -13.34 2.05 -6.41
CA PHE A 177 -13.18 3.21 -5.53
C PHE A 177 -12.70 2.82 -4.14
N LEU A 178 -13.16 1.70 -3.61
CA LEU A 178 -12.70 1.18 -2.32
C LEU A 178 -11.19 0.90 -2.32
N LEU A 179 -10.67 0.31 -3.40
CA LEU A 179 -9.27 -0.07 -3.54
C LEU A 179 -8.32 1.13 -3.78
N ALA A 180 -8.85 2.28 -4.16
CA ALA A 180 -8.08 3.52 -4.32
C ALA A 180 -7.78 4.22 -2.98
N GLY A 181 -8.56 3.94 -1.94
CA GLY A 181 -8.48 4.61 -0.64
C GLY A 181 -7.27 4.19 0.19
N ARG A 182 -6.48 5.16 0.69
CA ARG A 182 -5.36 4.89 1.61
C ARG A 182 -5.85 4.46 3.00
N ASN A 183 -7.02 4.95 3.40
CA ASN A 183 -7.66 4.61 4.68
C ASN A 183 -8.59 3.40 4.56
N ASN A 184 -8.42 2.59 3.51
CA ASN A 184 -9.19 1.38 3.30
C ASN A 184 -9.00 0.41 4.49
N PRO A 185 -10.06 0.07 5.24
CA PRO A 185 -9.96 -0.82 6.40
C PRO A 185 -9.48 -2.22 6.02
N PHE A 186 -9.72 -2.68 4.80
CA PHE A 186 -9.31 -3.99 4.34
C PHE A 186 -7.79 -4.16 4.23
N ILE A 187 -7.00 -3.06 4.15
CA ILE A 187 -5.55 -3.14 4.27
C ILE A 187 -5.16 -3.83 5.58
N THR A 188 -5.80 -3.44 6.67
CA THR A 188 -5.54 -4.01 8.00
C THR A 188 -6.24 -5.37 8.20
N PHE A 189 -7.50 -5.49 7.79
CA PHE A 189 -8.28 -6.72 8.03
C PHE A 189 -7.84 -7.88 7.16
N CYS A 190 -7.45 -7.63 5.92
CA CYS A 190 -6.93 -8.66 5.02
C CYS A 190 -5.41 -8.81 5.09
N GLY A 191 -4.69 -7.88 5.74
CA GLY A 191 -3.23 -7.88 5.81
C GLY A 191 -2.56 -7.72 4.44
N ILE A 192 -3.26 -7.09 3.50
CA ILE A 192 -2.78 -6.87 2.14
C ILE A 192 -2.20 -5.46 2.06
N SER A 193 -1.00 -5.31 1.49
CA SER A 193 -0.36 -4.01 1.35
C SER A 193 -1.15 -3.07 0.43
N PHE A 194 -1.03 -1.76 0.66
CA PHE A 194 -1.62 -0.74 -0.21
C PHE A 194 -1.13 -0.86 -1.66
N ASP A 195 0.12 -1.28 -1.88
CA ASP A 195 0.67 -1.53 -3.22
C ASP A 195 -0.10 -2.59 -3.99
N THR A 196 -0.48 -3.68 -3.31
CA THR A 196 -1.29 -4.73 -3.90
C THR A 196 -2.71 -4.22 -4.20
N PHE A 197 -3.33 -3.45 -3.29
CA PHE A 197 -4.61 -2.82 -3.58
C PHE A 197 -4.53 -1.84 -4.76
N ASN A 198 -3.47 -1.06 -4.86
CA ASN A 198 -3.24 -0.17 -5.99
C ASN A 198 -3.02 -0.94 -7.31
N LEU A 199 -2.33 -2.10 -7.27
CA LEU A 199 -2.24 -3.00 -8.42
C LEU A 199 -3.63 -3.47 -8.86
N ILE A 200 -4.45 -3.94 -7.93
CA ILE A 200 -5.82 -4.42 -8.20
C ILE A 200 -6.68 -3.26 -8.72
N HIS A 201 -6.63 -2.08 -8.11
CA HIS A 201 -7.32 -0.87 -8.57
C HIS A 201 -7.05 -0.57 -10.06
N ARG A 202 -5.79 -0.65 -10.48
CA ARG A 202 -5.40 -0.41 -11.89
C ARG A 202 -6.03 -1.43 -12.85
N TRP A 203 -6.16 -2.67 -12.45
CA TRP A 203 -6.77 -3.72 -13.29
C TRP A 203 -8.29 -3.62 -13.29
N PHE A 204 -8.90 -3.31 -12.16
CA PHE A 204 -10.34 -3.07 -12.10
C PHE A 204 -10.76 -1.86 -12.91
N GLY A 205 -9.97 -0.78 -12.88
CA GLY A 205 -10.20 0.35 -13.76
C GLY A 205 -10.22 -0.03 -15.24
N ARG A 206 -9.33 -0.95 -15.67
CA ARG A 206 -9.35 -1.47 -17.05
C ARG A 206 -10.61 -2.28 -17.35
N ILE A 207 -11.07 -3.12 -16.41
CA ILE A 207 -12.30 -3.89 -16.56
C ILE A 207 -13.51 -2.96 -16.71
N VAL A 208 -13.67 -2.00 -15.79
CA VAL A 208 -14.76 -1.00 -15.85
C VAL A 208 -14.74 -0.26 -17.19
N VAL A 209 -13.57 0.17 -17.66
CA VAL A 209 -13.47 0.88 -18.94
C VAL A 209 -13.80 -0.03 -20.13
N LEU A 210 -13.35 -1.28 -20.13
CA LEU A 210 -13.67 -2.25 -21.19
C LEU A 210 -15.17 -2.56 -21.23
N GLU A 211 -15.80 -2.75 -20.07
CA GLU A 211 -17.24 -2.96 -19.95
C GLU A 211 -18.04 -1.74 -20.44
N ALA A 212 -17.61 -0.52 -20.07
CA ALA A 212 -18.23 0.73 -20.52
C ALA A 212 -18.08 0.92 -22.05
N ILE A 213 -16.94 0.56 -22.63
CA ILE A 213 -16.71 0.56 -24.08
C ILE A 213 -17.62 -0.47 -24.76
N ALA A 214 -17.70 -1.69 -24.22
CA ALA A 214 -18.56 -2.75 -24.76
C ALA A 214 -20.05 -2.33 -24.72
N HIS A 215 -20.49 -1.72 -23.61
CA HIS A 215 -21.81 -1.12 -23.48
C HIS A 215 -22.10 -0.08 -24.55
N SER A 216 -21.21 0.88 -24.73
CA SER A 216 -21.34 1.97 -25.70
C SER A 216 -21.29 1.46 -27.12
N PHE A 217 -20.41 0.50 -27.40
CA PHE A 217 -20.30 -0.11 -28.74
C PHE A 217 -21.56 -0.90 -29.10
N ALA A 218 -22.11 -1.68 -28.17
CA ALA A 218 -23.35 -2.42 -28.40
C ALA A 218 -24.55 -1.47 -28.68
N PHE A 219 -24.62 -0.34 -27.97
CA PHE A 219 -25.59 0.72 -28.22
C PHE A 219 -25.44 1.30 -29.63
N ILE A 220 -24.24 1.73 -30.00
CA ILE A 220 -23.93 2.32 -31.31
C ILE A 220 -24.25 1.33 -32.42
N ALA A 221 -23.79 0.09 -32.32
CA ALA A 221 -24.01 -0.95 -33.32
C ALA A 221 -25.49 -1.25 -33.53
N SER A 222 -26.26 -1.43 -32.44
CA SER A 222 -27.71 -1.65 -32.50
C SER A 222 -28.45 -0.46 -33.11
N LYS A 223 -28.11 0.77 -32.72
CA LYS A 223 -28.76 1.99 -33.21
C LYS A 223 -28.46 2.26 -34.69
N VAL A 224 -27.20 2.09 -35.09
CA VAL A 224 -26.80 2.28 -36.50
C VAL A 224 -27.43 1.23 -37.40
N HIS A 225 -27.43 -0.04 -36.96
CA HIS A 225 -28.07 -1.13 -37.71
C HIS A 225 -29.60 -0.87 -37.91
N SER A 226 -30.27 -0.33 -36.87
CA SER A 226 -31.72 -0.14 -36.93
C SER A 226 -32.15 1.16 -37.63
N THR A 227 -31.42 2.27 -37.43
CA THR A 227 -31.88 3.61 -37.85
C THR A 227 -30.80 4.46 -38.52
N GLY A 228 -29.59 3.95 -38.65
CA GLY A 228 -28.46 4.59 -39.33
C GLY A 228 -27.76 5.70 -38.52
N TRP A 229 -26.63 6.18 -39.06
CA TRP A 229 -25.73 7.16 -38.42
C TRP A 229 -26.39 8.53 -38.16
N LYS A 230 -27.29 9.00 -39.06
CA LYS A 230 -27.99 10.28 -38.86
C LYS A 230 -28.87 10.26 -37.62
N SER A 231 -29.57 9.15 -37.39
CA SER A 231 -30.41 8.96 -36.23
C SER A 231 -29.60 8.85 -34.94
N LEU A 232 -28.46 8.17 -34.99
CA LEU A 232 -27.54 8.12 -33.86
C LEU A 232 -27.07 9.53 -33.46
N ALA A 233 -26.59 10.34 -34.42
CA ALA A 233 -26.18 11.72 -34.18
C ALA A 233 -27.29 12.59 -33.59
N ALA A 234 -28.53 12.46 -34.12
CA ALA A 234 -29.69 13.14 -33.57
C ALA A 234 -30.00 12.68 -32.13
N THR A 235 -29.93 11.37 -31.86
CA THR A 235 -30.16 10.84 -30.52
C THR A 235 -29.12 11.38 -29.51
N ILE A 236 -27.85 11.43 -29.88
CA ILE A 236 -26.78 12.00 -29.01
C ILE A 236 -27.04 13.48 -28.73
N LYS A 237 -27.52 14.24 -29.75
CA LYS A 237 -27.77 15.68 -29.62
C LYS A 237 -28.99 16.02 -28.76
N HIS A 238 -30.06 15.19 -28.81
CA HIS A 238 -31.34 15.52 -28.21
C HIS A 238 -31.70 14.69 -26.96
N SER A 239 -30.86 13.74 -26.57
CA SER A 239 -31.03 12.95 -25.34
C SER A 239 -29.90 13.22 -24.36
N ASP A 240 -30.22 13.91 -23.27
CA ASP A 240 -29.24 14.18 -22.18
C ASP A 240 -28.64 12.89 -21.63
N MET A 241 -29.47 11.85 -21.44
CA MET A 241 -29.00 10.54 -20.99
C MET A 241 -27.91 9.99 -21.91
N ILE A 242 -28.10 10.01 -23.22
CA ILE A 242 -27.13 9.47 -24.19
C ILE A 242 -25.92 10.37 -24.30
N MET A 243 -26.11 11.68 -24.33
CA MET A 243 -24.99 12.63 -24.36
C MET A 243 -24.05 12.45 -23.16
N TRP A 244 -24.60 12.35 -21.95
CA TRP A 244 -23.79 12.13 -20.75
C TRP A 244 -23.16 10.73 -20.71
N GLY A 245 -23.80 9.72 -21.32
CA GLY A 245 -23.18 8.42 -21.56
C GLY A 245 -21.94 8.50 -22.45
N VAL A 246 -21.99 9.29 -23.52
CA VAL A 246 -20.83 9.56 -24.39
C VAL A 246 -19.72 10.29 -23.63
N VAL A 247 -20.06 11.33 -22.85
CA VAL A 247 -19.08 12.06 -22.02
C VAL A 247 -18.41 11.11 -20.99
N GLY A 248 -19.19 10.25 -20.34
CA GLY A 248 -18.70 9.26 -19.41
C GLY A 248 -17.73 8.27 -20.05
N THR A 249 -18.12 7.71 -21.21
CA THR A 249 -17.27 6.78 -21.97
C THR A 249 -15.98 7.46 -22.46
N ALA A 250 -16.07 8.68 -22.98
CA ALA A 250 -14.89 9.46 -23.41
C ALA A 250 -13.93 9.71 -22.23
N SER A 251 -14.47 10.03 -21.06
CA SER A 251 -13.69 10.21 -19.84
C SER A 251 -12.98 8.92 -19.41
N PHE A 252 -13.66 7.78 -19.47
CA PHE A 252 -13.05 6.46 -19.18
C PHE A 252 -11.96 6.10 -20.19
N VAL A 253 -12.19 6.34 -21.48
CA VAL A 253 -11.16 6.11 -22.52
C VAL A 253 -9.97 7.02 -22.28
N PHE A 254 -10.17 8.31 -21.97
CA PHE A 254 -9.08 9.21 -21.59
C PHE A 254 -8.28 8.69 -20.40
N ILE A 255 -8.95 8.22 -19.33
CA ILE A 255 -8.30 7.62 -18.16
C ILE A 255 -7.46 6.41 -18.60
N LEU A 256 -7.99 5.52 -19.44
CA LEU A 256 -7.28 4.34 -19.93
C LEU A 256 -6.00 4.73 -20.69
N LEU A 257 -6.09 5.68 -21.60
CA LEU A 257 -4.98 6.14 -22.44
C LEU A 257 -3.93 6.95 -21.66
N HIS A 258 -4.35 7.65 -20.59
CA HIS A 258 -3.48 8.47 -19.75
C HIS A 258 -2.79 7.68 -18.62
N SER A 259 -3.27 6.48 -18.28
CA SER A 259 -2.81 5.67 -17.14
C SER A 259 -1.68 4.66 -17.41
N PRO A 260 -1.10 4.48 -18.62
CA PRO A 260 0.04 3.59 -18.82
C PRO A 260 1.20 3.91 -17.89
N SER A 261 1.91 2.88 -17.48
CA SER A 261 3.01 2.97 -16.51
C SER A 261 4.10 3.96 -16.93
N ALA A 262 4.37 4.06 -18.23
CA ALA A 262 5.36 4.99 -18.78
C ALA A 262 5.01 6.46 -18.50
N ILE A 263 3.75 6.86 -18.72
CA ILE A 263 3.27 8.24 -18.48
C ILE A 263 3.24 8.50 -16.97
N ARG A 264 2.70 7.58 -16.21
CA ARG A 264 2.55 7.69 -14.76
C ARG A 264 3.91 7.84 -14.04
N HIS A 265 4.94 7.09 -14.43
CA HIS A 265 6.26 7.20 -13.80
C HIS A 265 7.05 8.43 -14.26
N ALA A 266 6.83 8.89 -15.50
CA ALA A 266 7.50 10.08 -16.02
C ALA A 266 6.96 11.39 -15.41
N PHE A 267 5.63 11.46 -15.19
CA PHE A 267 4.93 12.70 -14.80
C PHE A 267 3.88 12.44 -13.69
N TYR A 268 4.29 11.79 -12.59
CA TYR A 268 3.35 11.31 -11.57
C TYR A 268 2.42 12.37 -11.00
N GLU A 269 2.94 13.55 -10.64
CA GLU A 269 2.14 14.64 -10.05
C GLU A 269 1.07 15.12 -11.05
N THR A 270 1.46 15.36 -12.29
CA THR A 270 0.56 15.80 -13.38
C THR A 270 -0.47 14.71 -13.71
N PHE A 271 0.01 13.46 -13.83
CA PHE A 271 -0.86 12.30 -14.03
C PHE A 271 -1.98 12.24 -12.97
N LEU A 272 -1.63 12.37 -11.70
CA LEU A 272 -2.59 12.24 -10.61
C LEU A 272 -3.68 13.31 -10.67
N HIS A 273 -3.33 14.56 -10.98
CA HIS A 273 -4.31 15.65 -11.10
C HIS A 273 -5.28 15.44 -12.26
N PHE A 274 -4.78 15.10 -13.45
CA PHE A 274 -5.64 14.81 -14.61
C PHE A 274 -6.47 13.56 -14.40
N HIS A 275 -5.93 12.54 -13.73
CA HIS A 275 -6.68 11.33 -13.38
C HIS A 275 -7.87 11.65 -12.47
N ILE A 276 -7.65 12.40 -11.38
CA ILE A 276 -8.73 12.79 -10.46
C ILE A 276 -9.78 13.65 -11.17
N ALA A 277 -9.36 14.61 -11.99
CA ALA A 277 -10.28 15.46 -12.76
C ALA A 277 -11.15 14.63 -13.73
N ALA A 278 -10.53 13.72 -14.48
CA ALA A 278 -11.24 12.83 -15.41
C ALA A 278 -12.16 11.84 -14.69
N VAL A 279 -11.74 11.31 -13.53
CA VAL A 279 -12.60 10.46 -12.68
C VAL A 279 -13.80 11.26 -12.16
N SER A 280 -13.60 12.51 -11.70
CA SER A 280 -14.70 13.36 -11.25
C SER A 280 -15.72 13.61 -12.37
N LEU A 281 -15.24 13.89 -13.58
CA LEU A 281 -16.09 14.06 -14.76
C LEU A 281 -16.81 12.76 -15.11
N ALA A 282 -16.12 11.62 -15.10
CA ALA A 282 -16.72 10.32 -15.40
C ALA A 282 -17.84 9.97 -14.39
N VAL A 283 -17.60 10.17 -13.08
CA VAL A 283 -18.60 9.93 -12.03
C VAL A 283 -19.82 10.84 -12.22
N ALA A 284 -19.62 12.13 -12.47
CA ALA A 284 -20.71 13.06 -12.72
C ALA A 284 -21.51 12.68 -13.99
N ALA A 285 -20.80 12.32 -15.06
CA ALA A 285 -21.44 11.91 -16.31
C ALA A 285 -22.27 10.62 -16.16
N VAL A 286 -21.71 9.59 -15.50
CA VAL A 286 -22.43 8.34 -15.22
C VAL A 286 -23.60 8.58 -14.28
N TRP A 287 -23.46 9.46 -13.29
CA TRP A 287 -24.58 9.85 -12.41
C TRP A 287 -25.75 10.44 -13.20
N ILE A 288 -25.50 11.38 -14.10
CA ILE A 288 -26.54 11.99 -14.92
C ILE A 288 -27.10 10.97 -15.93
N HIS A 289 -26.26 10.14 -16.53
CA HIS A 289 -26.67 9.07 -17.44
C HIS A 289 -27.63 8.07 -16.78
N LEU A 290 -27.44 7.79 -15.49
CA LEU A 290 -28.25 6.84 -14.73
C LEU A 290 -29.45 7.48 -13.99
N LYS A 291 -29.70 8.78 -14.13
CA LYS A 291 -30.66 9.54 -13.31
C LYS A 291 -32.06 8.90 -13.24
N GLU A 292 -32.50 8.28 -14.33
CA GLU A 292 -33.82 7.65 -14.44
C GLU A 292 -33.77 6.12 -14.33
N LEU A 293 -32.62 5.54 -14.07
CA LEU A 293 -32.41 4.10 -14.02
C LEU A 293 -32.17 3.60 -12.57
N PRO A 294 -32.61 2.38 -12.23
CA PRO A 294 -32.46 1.82 -10.90
C PRO A 294 -30.98 1.66 -10.47
N GLN A 295 -30.07 1.55 -11.42
CA GLN A 295 -28.62 1.45 -11.19
C GLN A 295 -28.01 2.71 -10.57
N LEU A 296 -28.73 3.84 -10.56
CA LEU A 296 -28.31 5.05 -9.82
C LEU A 296 -28.06 4.76 -8.34
N ARG A 297 -28.77 3.78 -7.74
CA ARG A 297 -28.56 3.36 -6.36
C ARG A 297 -27.11 2.89 -6.10
N ILE A 298 -26.50 2.21 -7.07
CA ILE A 298 -25.10 1.77 -7.00
C ILE A 298 -24.18 3.01 -7.00
N MET A 299 -24.49 4.02 -7.81
CA MET A 299 -23.72 5.26 -7.83
C MET A 299 -23.79 6.03 -6.51
N TYR A 300 -24.90 5.97 -5.78
CA TYR A 300 -24.93 6.50 -4.40
C TYR A 300 -23.88 5.83 -3.53
N GLY A 301 -23.71 4.51 -3.65
CA GLY A 301 -22.66 3.76 -2.95
C GLY A 301 -21.25 4.21 -3.34
N VAL A 302 -20.99 4.33 -4.64
CA VAL A 302 -19.68 4.76 -5.15
C VAL A 302 -19.31 6.16 -4.65
N VAL A 303 -20.23 7.12 -4.78
CA VAL A 303 -20.01 8.51 -4.35
C VAL A 303 -19.87 8.59 -2.83
N SER A 304 -20.73 7.87 -2.09
CA SER A 304 -20.66 7.84 -0.62
C SER A 304 -19.32 7.29 -0.12
N LEU A 305 -18.82 6.20 -0.71
CA LEU A 305 -17.49 5.65 -0.40
C LEU A 305 -16.38 6.67 -0.66
N TRP A 306 -16.43 7.37 -1.78
CA TRP A 306 -15.41 8.36 -2.12
C TRP A 306 -15.43 9.57 -1.19
N VAL A 307 -16.62 10.14 -0.96
CA VAL A 307 -16.80 11.27 -0.03
C VAL A 307 -16.39 10.88 1.38
N PHE A 308 -16.81 9.70 1.85
CA PHE A 308 -16.46 9.19 3.16
C PHE A 308 -14.93 9.05 3.33
N GLU A 309 -14.24 8.45 2.36
CA GLU A 309 -12.77 8.33 2.40
C GLU A 309 -12.09 9.70 2.44
N ARG A 310 -12.53 10.66 1.62
CA ARG A 310 -11.99 12.02 1.61
C ARG A 310 -12.24 12.75 2.94
N THR A 311 -13.42 12.59 3.50
CA THR A 311 -13.81 13.20 4.79
C THR A 311 -13.00 12.59 5.94
N CYS A 312 -12.90 11.27 6.03
CA CYS A 312 -12.05 10.61 7.02
C CYS A 312 -10.60 11.07 6.94
N ARG A 313 -10.07 11.19 5.73
CA ARG A 313 -8.72 11.70 5.50
C ARG A 313 -8.55 13.14 5.98
N LEU A 314 -9.48 14.02 5.65
CA LEU A 314 -9.46 15.42 6.10
C LEU A 314 -9.51 15.51 7.63
N ILE A 315 -10.41 14.76 8.26
CA ILE A 315 -10.53 14.69 9.72
C ILE A 315 -9.22 14.21 10.35
N LEU A 316 -8.60 13.15 9.82
CA LEU A 316 -7.33 12.64 10.32
C LEU A 316 -6.20 13.66 10.19
N ILE A 317 -6.12 14.37 9.06
CA ILE A 317 -5.12 15.44 8.87
C ILE A 317 -5.34 16.55 9.90
N ILE A 318 -6.57 17.05 10.07
CA ILE A 318 -6.90 18.08 11.05
C ILE A 318 -6.56 17.60 12.46
N MET A 319 -7.04 16.41 12.84
CA MET A 319 -6.80 15.85 14.17
C MET A 319 -5.32 15.67 14.50
N ARG A 320 -4.47 15.39 13.52
CA ARG A 320 -3.03 15.17 13.75
C ARG A 320 -2.21 16.45 13.82
N ASN A 321 -2.64 17.48 13.12
CA ASN A 321 -1.80 18.66 12.90
C ASN A 321 -2.30 19.92 13.62
N VAL A 322 -3.53 19.93 14.13
CA VAL A 322 -4.09 21.05 14.88
C VAL A 322 -3.87 20.83 16.38
N GLY A 323 -3.11 21.73 17.00
CA GLY A 323 -2.77 21.71 18.42
C GLY A 323 -1.82 22.86 18.77
N SER A 324 -1.36 22.93 20.01
CA SER A 324 -0.43 23.96 20.47
C SER A 324 0.88 23.94 19.65
N GLY A 325 1.20 25.07 19.03
CA GLY A 325 2.41 25.24 18.21
C GLY A 325 2.34 24.66 16.78
N GLY A 326 1.28 23.91 16.41
CA GLY A 326 1.14 23.26 15.11
C GLY A 326 2.22 22.22 14.84
N THR A 327 2.13 21.54 13.68
CA THR A 327 3.16 20.58 13.24
C THR A 327 4.25 21.31 12.46
N LYS A 328 5.51 21.12 12.85
CA LYS A 328 6.70 21.72 12.19
C LYS A 328 7.67 20.64 11.75
N ALA A 329 8.36 20.91 10.66
CA ALA A 329 9.41 20.06 10.12
C ALA A 329 10.76 20.78 10.19
N ASP A 330 11.74 20.16 10.81
CA ASP A 330 13.13 20.57 10.77
C ASP A 330 13.84 19.72 9.73
N VAL A 331 14.43 20.38 8.74
CA VAL A 331 15.09 19.74 7.61
C VAL A 331 16.58 20.01 7.68
N GLU A 332 17.39 18.96 7.57
CA GLU A 332 18.86 19.02 7.63
C GLU A 332 19.47 18.23 6.46
N VAL A 333 20.47 18.81 5.79
CA VAL A 333 21.21 18.15 4.72
C VAL A 333 22.11 17.07 5.30
N LEU A 334 22.12 15.92 4.66
CA LEU A 334 23.02 14.79 4.98
C LEU A 334 23.93 14.47 3.78
N PRO A 335 25.13 13.88 4.03
CA PRO A 335 25.98 13.41 2.95
C PRO A 335 25.29 12.42 2.01
N GLY A 336 25.72 12.36 0.74
CA GLY A 336 25.20 11.39 -0.23
C GLY A 336 23.81 11.72 -0.77
N ASP A 337 23.52 13.02 -0.99
CA ASP A 337 22.28 13.51 -1.59
C ASP A 337 21.02 13.15 -0.78
N ALA A 338 21.05 13.30 0.52
CA ALA A 338 19.93 13.01 1.41
C ALA A 338 19.63 14.19 2.35
N VAL A 339 18.41 14.23 2.87
CA VAL A 339 18.01 15.12 3.96
C VAL A 339 17.37 14.32 5.08
N ARG A 340 17.63 14.71 6.32
CA ARG A 340 16.85 14.29 7.47
C ARG A 340 15.71 15.27 7.67
N VAL A 341 14.52 14.74 7.85
CA VAL A 341 13.32 15.52 8.18
C VAL A 341 12.82 15.03 9.52
N THR A 342 12.88 15.89 10.51
CA THR A 342 12.35 15.63 11.86
C THR A 342 11.06 16.43 12.04
N ILE A 343 9.95 15.74 12.23
CA ILE A 343 8.64 16.33 12.38
C ILE A 343 8.26 16.36 13.85
N ARG A 344 8.12 17.57 14.39
CA ARG A 344 7.53 17.83 15.70
C ARG A 344 6.02 17.87 15.55
N MET A 345 5.35 16.86 16.10
CA MET A 345 3.92 16.65 15.89
C MET A 345 3.11 17.44 16.91
N ALA A 346 2.05 18.14 16.45
CA ALA A 346 1.09 18.81 17.33
C ALA A 346 0.32 17.79 18.19
N ARG A 347 -0.01 16.61 17.63
CA ARG A 347 -0.65 15.50 18.34
C ARG A 347 0.06 14.20 18.00
N PRO A 348 0.98 13.71 18.86
CA PRO A 348 1.76 12.53 18.62
C PRO A 348 0.92 11.25 18.68
N TRP A 349 1.45 10.18 18.09
CA TRP A 349 0.95 8.82 18.21
C TRP A 349 2.05 7.86 18.66
N LYS A 350 1.65 6.70 19.16
CA LYS A 350 2.62 5.67 19.51
C LYS A 350 3.29 5.14 18.24
N PHE A 351 4.57 5.44 18.10
CA PHE A 351 5.40 4.94 17.00
C PHE A 351 5.53 3.41 17.04
N ARG A 352 5.52 2.78 15.87
CA ARG A 352 5.77 1.34 15.68
C ARG A 352 6.68 1.13 14.48
N PRO A 353 7.57 0.11 14.52
CA PRO A 353 8.39 -0.25 13.36
C PRO A 353 7.56 -0.54 12.11
N GLY A 354 8.13 -0.25 10.94
CA GLY A 354 7.47 -0.46 9.66
C GLY A 354 6.37 0.56 9.32
N GLN A 355 6.20 1.61 10.11
CA GLN A 355 5.26 2.70 9.78
C GLN A 355 5.83 3.66 8.75
N HIS A 356 4.93 4.21 7.93
CA HIS A 356 5.20 5.34 7.04
C HIS A 356 4.13 6.42 7.22
N ALA A 357 4.43 7.63 6.77
CA ALA A 357 3.50 8.75 6.77
C ALA A 357 3.65 9.59 5.51
N TYR A 358 2.58 10.26 5.12
CA TYR A 358 2.61 11.26 4.04
C TYR A 358 2.87 12.63 4.62
N ILE A 359 3.76 13.37 3.97
CA ILE A 359 4.14 14.71 4.38
C ILE A 359 3.68 15.72 3.35
N TYR A 360 3.09 16.81 3.85
CA TYR A 360 2.81 18.04 3.11
C TYR A 360 3.72 19.14 3.62
N MET A 361 4.45 19.79 2.75
CA MET A 361 5.25 20.98 3.05
C MET A 361 4.89 22.08 2.04
N PRO A 362 3.96 22.98 2.36
CA PRO A 362 3.51 24.03 1.42
C PRO A 362 4.66 24.88 0.89
N SER A 363 5.70 25.10 1.71
CA SER A 363 6.89 25.87 1.31
C SER A 363 7.80 25.19 0.29
N VAL A 364 7.56 23.87 0.00
CA VAL A 364 8.33 23.07 -0.97
C VAL A 364 7.46 22.64 -2.14
N GLY A 365 6.19 22.31 -1.86
CA GLY A 365 5.21 21.92 -2.87
C GLY A 365 3.79 22.09 -2.35
N LEU A 366 3.01 23.01 -2.97
CA LEU A 366 1.70 23.45 -2.48
C LEU A 366 0.63 22.35 -2.43
N TRP A 367 0.66 21.41 -3.39
CA TRP A 367 -0.45 20.46 -3.61
C TRP A 367 -0.02 19.00 -3.55
N THR A 368 1.26 18.72 -3.29
CA THR A 368 1.81 17.38 -3.34
C THR A 368 2.13 16.85 -1.96
N ASN A 369 1.78 15.60 -1.72
CA ASN A 369 2.21 14.85 -0.55
C ASN A 369 2.94 13.58 -1.00
N HIS A 370 3.93 13.19 -0.23
CA HIS A 370 4.74 12.02 -0.53
C HIS A 370 4.88 11.13 0.70
N PRO A 371 4.82 9.80 0.54
CA PRO A 371 5.01 8.86 1.63
C PRO A 371 6.50 8.65 1.92
N PHE A 372 6.84 8.59 3.21
CA PHE A 372 8.18 8.27 3.68
C PHE A 372 8.13 7.35 4.89
N SER A 373 9.07 6.41 4.97
CA SER A 373 9.23 5.54 6.14
C SER A 373 9.62 6.36 7.35
N LEU A 374 8.95 6.09 8.47
CA LEU A 374 9.31 6.63 9.77
C LEU A 374 10.50 5.84 10.31
N ALA A 375 11.68 6.48 10.35
CA ALA A 375 12.92 5.81 10.70
C ALA A 375 13.23 5.86 12.20
N TRP A 376 12.75 6.88 12.89
CA TRP A 376 13.04 7.08 14.30
C TRP A 376 11.97 7.90 14.99
N SER A 377 11.87 7.75 16.31
CA SER A 377 11.07 8.64 17.15
C SER A 377 11.84 8.98 18.42
N ASP A 378 11.85 10.26 18.75
CA ASP A 378 12.36 10.76 20.00
C ASP A 378 11.20 11.30 20.83
N GLU A 379 11.19 10.96 22.13
CA GLU A 379 10.36 11.61 23.13
C GLU A 379 11.23 12.70 23.78
N GLU A 380 11.00 13.94 23.42
CA GLU A 380 11.62 15.09 24.08
C GLU A 380 10.80 15.41 25.34
N GLU A 381 11.44 15.34 26.51
CA GLU A 381 10.93 15.98 27.69
C GLU A 381 11.21 17.47 27.53
N ASP A 382 10.16 18.28 27.48
CA ASP A 382 10.29 19.75 27.47
C ASP A 382 10.70 20.20 28.88
N LEU A 383 12.00 20.15 29.13
CA LEU A 383 12.61 20.65 30.36
C LEU A 383 12.69 22.19 30.39
N SER A 384 12.04 22.89 29.46
CA SER A 384 11.97 24.33 29.47
C SER A 384 11.05 24.79 30.58
N GLU A 385 11.70 25.32 31.61
CA GLU A 385 11.22 26.15 32.69
C GLU A 385 10.70 25.46 33.96
N GLU A 386 11.55 25.60 34.98
CA GLU A 386 11.22 25.77 36.40
C GLU A 386 9.73 26.01 36.70
N LYS A 387 9.00 24.96 36.96
CA LYS A 387 7.82 25.06 37.83
C LYS A 387 7.82 23.86 38.77
N GLY A 388 8.40 24.07 39.95
CA GLY A 388 8.35 23.16 41.09
C GLY A 388 6.96 22.97 41.65
N LEU A 389 6.04 22.45 40.86
CA LEU A 389 4.71 22.05 41.30
C LEU A 389 4.51 20.60 40.93
N ALA A 390 4.03 19.79 41.86
CA ALA A 390 3.68 18.40 41.66
C ALA A 390 2.64 18.31 40.54
N MET A 391 3.10 17.90 39.36
CA MET A 391 2.26 17.78 38.15
C MET A 391 1.48 16.48 38.16
N ASN A 392 0.23 16.59 37.80
CA ASN A 392 -0.63 15.44 37.58
C ASN A 392 -0.11 14.62 36.38
N ARG A 393 -0.30 13.30 36.38
CA ARG A 393 0.19 12.38 35.34
C ARG A 393 -0.30 12.76 33.91
N GLN A 394 -1.41 13.44 33.79
CA GLN A 394 -1.94 13.98 32.55
C GLN A 394 -1.10 15.16 32.02
N ASP A 395 -0.65 16.05 32.90
CA ASP A 395 0.14 17.23 32.51
C ASP A 395 1.54 16.82 32.04
N ILE A 396 2.11 15.75 32.62
CA ILE A 396 3.39 15.18 32.19
C ILE A 396 3.27 14.55 30.78
N LEU A 397 2.15 13.92 30.44
CA LEU A 397 1.91 13.33 29.12
C LEU A 397 1.67 14.39 28.03
N GLU A 398 1.11 15.55 28.39
CA GLU A 398 0.92 16.67 27.47
C GLU A 398 2.22 17.45 27.18
N MET A 399 3.20 17.40 28.09
CA MET A 399 4.51 18.04 27.92
C MET A 399 5.52 17.20 27.14
N ARG A 400 5.26 15.92 26.90
CA ARG A 400 6.12 15.08 26.07
C ARG A 400 5.90 15.39 24.59
N LYS A 401 6.74 16.24 24.03
CA LYS A 401 6.81 16.46 22.58
C LYS A 401 7.46 15.27 21.92
N THR A 402 6.70 14.50 21.17
CA THR A 402 7.22 13.37 20.38
C THR A 402 7.51 13.85 18.97
N SER A 403 8.74 13.67 18.53
CA SER A 403 9.13 13.89 17.16
C SER A 403 9.29 12.56 16.41
N VAL A 404 9.12 12.58 15.10
CA VAL A 404 9.41 11.47 14.21
C VAL A 404 10.38 11.93 13.14
N SER A 405 11.39 11.09 12.85
CA SER A 405 12.42 11.40 11.86
C SER A 405 12.35 10.48 10.66
N MET A 406 12.61 11.04 9.49
CA MET A 406 12.70 10.36 8.20
C MET A 406 13.98 10.78 7.50
N ILE A 407 14.52 9.92 6.64
CA ILE A 407 15.60 10.28 5.74
C ILE A 407 15.09 10.17 4.32
N ILE A 408 15.24 11.25 3.57
CA ILE A 408 14.72 11.39 2.21
C ILE A 408 15.89 11.59 1.26
N ARG A 409 16.05 10.67 0.30
CA ARG A 409 17.08 10.79 -0.73
C ARG A 409 16.59 11.70 -1.85
N ARG A 410 17.46 12.58 -2.35
CA ARG A 410 17.21 13.42 -3.52
C ARG A 410 16.90 12.56 -4.75
N ARG A 411 15.79 12.88 -5.38
CA ARG A 411 15.33 12.38 -6.66
C ARG A 411 14.85 13.58 -7.47
N THR A 412 13.94 13.39 -8.42
CA THR A 412 13.26 14.46 -9.16
C THR A 412 12.04 14.98 -8.42
N GLY A 413 11.53 16.16 -8.77
CA GLY A 413 10.29 16.72 -8.22
C GLY A 413 10.42 17.25 -6.79
N PHE A 414 9.50 16.85 -5.91
CA PHE A 414 9.43 17.32 -4.52
C PHE A 414 10.74 17.12 -3.75
N THR A 415 11.35 15.94 -3.83
CA THR A 415 12.56 15.62 -3.06
C THR A 415 13.78 16.40 -3.52
N GLU A 416 13.85 16.77 -4.81
CA GLU A 416 14.89 17.65 -5.31
C GLU A 416 14.71 19.09 -4.82
N ARG A 417 13.46 19.62 -4.87
CA ARG A 417 13.16 20.96 -4.33
C ARG A 417 13.45 21.05 -2.83
N LEU A 418 13.10 19.99 -2.08
CA LEU A 418 13.38 19.91 -0.65
C LEU A 418 14.88 19.95 -0.36
N PHE A 419 15.67 19.13 -1.08
CA PHE A 419 17.13 19.10 -0.93
C PHE A 419 17.76 20.46 -1.28
N LYS A 420 17.44 21.04 -2.44
CA LYS A 420 17.97 22.34 -2.86
C LYS A 420 17.67 23.45 -1.86
N LYS A 421 16.44 23.47 -1.33
CA LYS A 421 16.05 24.46 -0.32
C LYS A 421 16.86 24.31 0.96
N ALA A 422 17.11 23.08 1.41
CA ALA A 422 17.93 22.83 2.59
C ALA A 422 19.41 23.20 2.35
N ASP A 423 19.94 22.81 1.22
CA ASP A 423 21.33 23.06 0.83
C ASP A 423 21.67 24.56 0.71
N LEU A 424 20.71 25.36 0.22
CA LEU A 424 20.81 26.81 0.13
C LEU A 424 20.53 27.54 1.45
N SER A 425 20.07 26.84 2.48
CA SER A 425 19.74 27.44 3.77
C SER A 425 21.00 27.55 4.68
N PRO A 426 21.04 28.48 5.63
CA PRO A 426 22.15 28.62 6.58
C PRO A 426 22.45 27.29 7.28
N ALA A 427 23.73 26.90 7.29
CA ALA A 427 24.22 25.65 7.88
C ALA A 427 23.54 24.38 7.32
N GLY A 428 22.93 24.43 6.12
CA GLY A 428 22.23 23.29 5.52
C GLY A 428 20.94 22.90 6.26
N LYS A 429 20.32 23.84 7.00
CA LYS A 429 19.16 23.57 7.85
C LYS A 429 18.07 24.63 7.70
N PHE A 430 16.81 24.20 7.74
CA PHE A 430 15.67 25.09 7.85
C PHE A 430 14.48 24.43 8.56
N THR A 431 13.64 25.26 9.16
CA THR A 431 12.37 24.86 9.77
C THR A 431 11.21 25.38 8.95
N THR A 432 10.18 24.58 8.77
CA THR A 432 8.97 24.97 8.03
C THR A 432 7.73 24.33 8.64
N SER A 433 6.57 24.93 8.38
CA SER A 433 5.29 24.31 8.69
C SER A 433 5.09 23.08 7.80
N ALA A 434 4.60 22.01 8.39
CA ALA A 434 4.27 20.78 7.69
C ALA A 434 2.95 20.21 8.18
N LEU A 435 2.33 19.37 7.36
CA LEU A 435 1.21 18.53 7.78
C LEU A 435 1.63 17.07 7.59
N ILE A 436 1.35 16.27 8.60
CA ILE A 436 1.60 14.82 8.55
C ILE A 436 0.28 14.07 8.50
N GLU A 437 0.20 13.11 7.59
CA GLU A 437 -0.94 12.21 7.43
C GLU A 437 -0.49 10.78 7.72
N GLY A 438 -1.07 10.14 8.72
CA GLY A 438 -0.70 8.78 9.14
C GLY A 438 -1.01 8.54 10.63
N PRO A 439 -0.37 7.52 11.23
CA PRO A 439 0.57 6.56 10.63
C PRO A 439 -0.12 5.50 9.79
N TYR A 440 0.57 5.02 8.77
CA TYR A 440 0.17 3.88 7.94
C TYR A 440 1.14 2.72 8.13
N GLY A 441 0.68 1.48 7.89
CA GLY A 441 1.50 0.30 8.05
C GLY A 441 1.82 0.00 9.52
N GLY A 442 2.97 -0.61 9.73
CA GLY A 442 3.45 -1.09 11.02
C GLY A 442 3.49 -2.60 11.08
N GLU A 443 4.63 -3.14 11.38
CA GLU A 443 4.89 -4.56 11.44
C GLU A 443 5.54 -4.93 12.77
N ASN A 444 5.16 -6.10 13.31
CA ASN A 444 5.74 -6.65 14.52
C ASN A 444 6.48 -7.95 14.19
N LEU A 445 7.78 -7.96 14.37
CA LEU A 445 8.67 -9.10 14.12
C LEU A 445 9.08 -9.83 15.40
N THR A 446 8.65 -9.40 16.57
CA THR A 446 9.10 -9.92 17.87
C THR A 446 8.66 -11.35 18.17
N SER A 447 7.78 -11.93 17.36
CA SER A 447 7.34 -13.32 17.50
C SER A 447 8.26 -14.35 16.83
N TYR A 448 9.25 -13.92 16.05
CA TYR A 448 10.19 -14.80 15.36
C TYR A 448 11.46 -15.01 16.20
N GLY A 449 11.95 -16.24 16.24
CA GLY A 449 13.20 -16.57 16.94
C GLY A 449 14.43 -16.02 16.22
N THR A 450 14.39 -16.05 14.87
CA THR A 450 15.44 -15.50 14.01
C THR A 450 14.87 -14.42 13.11
N VAL A 451 15.48 -13.23 13.11
CA VAL A 451 15.09 -12.11 12.25
C VAL A 451 16.29 -11.65 11.45
N MET A 452 16.13 -11.61 10.13
CA MET A 452 17.15 -11.11 9.21
C MET A 452 16.61 -9.92 8.43
N LEU A 453 17.24 -8.76 8.59
CA LEU A 453 16.82 -7.49 8.00
C LEU A 453 17.78 -7.08 6.90
N TRP A 454 17.28 -6.97 5.67
CA TRP A 454 18.06 -6.52 4.51
C TRP A 454 17.72 -5.10 4.13
N ALA A 455 18.72 -4.26 4.01
CA ALA A 455 18.58 -2.88 3.58
C ALA A 455 19.53 -2.55 2.43
N ALA A 456 19.07 -1.80 1.43
CA ALA A 456 19.94 -1.20 0.43
C ALA A 456 19.75 0.32 0.38
N GLY A 457 20.85 1.06 0.57
CA GLY A 457 20.85 2.53 0.61
C GLY A 457 19.84 3.06 1.62
N ILE A 458 18.85 3.85 1.15
CA ILE A 458 17.84 4.48 1.98
C ILE A 458 16.84 3.48 2.61
N GLY A 459 16.77 2.23 2.14
CA GLY A 459 15.93 1.19 2.74
C GLY A 459 16.26 0.90 4.22
N ILE A 460 17.38 1.39 4.71
CA ILE A 460 17.74 1.34 6.12
C ILE A 460 16.72 2.05 7.02
N THR A 461 16.02 3.06 6.51
CA THR A 461 14.99 3.80 7.26
C THR A 461 13.83 2.94 7.69
N HIS A 462 13.54 1.88 6.95
CA HIS A 462 12.52 0.89 7.32
C HIS A 462 13.06 -0.12 8.34
N GLN A 463 14.33 -0.49 8.26
CA GLN A 463 14.89 -1.56 9.08
C GLN A 463 15.38 -1.10 10.46
N VAL A 464 15.90 0.13 10.61
CA VAL A 464 16.41 0.64 11.89
C VAL A 464 15.37 0.60 13.01
N PRO A 465 14.09 0.97 12.80
CA PRO A 465 13.08 0.86 13.85
C PRO A 465 12.88 -0.57 14.35
N HIS A 466 12.94 -1.57 13.46
CA HIS A 466 12.86 -2.99 13.84
C HIS A 466 14.06 -3.42 14.69
N VAL A 467 15.26 -2.96 14.33
CA VAL A 467 16.47 -3.23 15.13
C VAL A 467 16.31 -2.66 16.53
N ARG A 468 15.90 -1.39 16.66
CA ARG A 468 15.67 -0.75 17.96
C ARG A 468 14.64 -1.51 18.80
N ASP A 469 13.50 -1.82 18.21
CA ASP A 469 12.38 -2.48 18.90
C ASP A 469 12.75 -3.88 19.38
N ILE A 470 13.41 -4.68 18.54
CA ILE A 470 13.82 -6.05 18.88
C ILE A 470 14.90 -6.03 19.95
N VAL A 471 15.93 -5.17 19.86
CA VAL A 471 16.99 -5.07 20.86
C VAL A 471 16.43 -4.63 22.21
N ALA A 472 15.56 -3.61 22.25
CA ALA A 472 14.88 -3.16 23.46
C ALA A 472 13.99 -4.26 24.06
N SER A 473 13.21 -4.93 23.22
CA SER A 473 12.32 -6.01 23.65
C SER A 473 13.10 -7.25 24.14
N PHE A 474 14.30 -7.52 23.57
CA PHE A 474 15.18 -8.59 24.03
C PHE A 474 15.74 -8.28 25.42
N ALA A 475 16.21 -7.05 25.64
CA ALA A 475 16.67 -6.61 26.95
C ALA A 475 15.59 -6.73 28.03
N ASN A 476 14.33 -6.44 27.67
CA ASN A 476 13.17 -6.49 28.55
C ASN A 476 12.53 -7.90 28.66
N GLY A 477 13.02 -8.91 27.93
CA GLY A 477 12.44 -10.26 27.92
C GLY A 477 11.04 -10.37 27.31
N THR A 478 10.64 -9.43 26.41
CA THR A 478 9.30 -9.35 25.81
C THR A 478 9.28 -9.80 24.34
N THR A 479 10.36 -10.36 23.82
CA THR A 479 10.46 -10.89 22.46
C THR A 479 10.86 -12.36 22.44
N ALA A 480 10.35 -13.10 21.46
CA ALA A 480 10.82 -14.44 21.15
C ALA A 480 12.17 -14.44 20.40
N THR A 481 12.61 -13.29 19.87
CA THR A 481 13.80 -13.19 19.04
C THR A 481 15.07 -13.48 19.85
N ARG A 482 15.89 -14.40 19.31
CA ARG A 482 17.20 -14.78 19.86
C ARG A 482 18.35 -14.40 18.94
N ARG A 483 18.04 -14.21 17.65
CA ARG A 483 19.01 -13.80 16.63
C ARG A 483 18.44 -12.71 15.77
N LEU A 484 19.17 -11.61 15.66
CA LEU A 484 18.85 -10.47 14.80
C LEU A 484 20.06 -10.11 13.96
N THR A 485 19.96 -10.25 12.65
CA THR A 485 21.02 -9.90 11.71
C THR A 485 20.55 -8.77 10.81
N LEU A 486 21.24 -7.63 10.87
CA LEU A 486 21.04 -6.51 9.95
C LEU A 486 22.10 -6.56 8.86
N VAL A 487 21.69 -6.70 7.61
CA VAL A 487 22.54 -6.58 6.41
C VAL A 487 22.25 -5.26 5.72
N TRP A 488 23.20 -4.35 5.71
CA TRP A 488 23.03 -3.06 5.06
C TRP A 488 24.05 -2.86 3.94
N ILE A 489 23.54 -2.59 2.74
CA ILE A 489 24.33 -2.41 1.51
C ILE A 489 24.32 -0.93 1.16
N ILE A 490 25.50 -0.31 1.16
CA ILE A 490 25.71 1.11 0.87
C ILE A 490 26.68 1.29 -0.31
N GLN A 491 26.63 2.44 -0.96
CA GLN A 491 27.55 2.76 -2.04
C GLN A 491 28.86 3.34 -1.51
N SER A 492 28.78 4.23 -0.51
CA SER A 492 29.89 4.93 0.10
C SER A 492 29.80 4.87 1.63
N PRO A 493 30.92 4.86 2.37
CA PRO A 493 30.93 4.96 3.84
C PRO A 493 30.22 6.22 4.37
N GLU A 494 30.14 7.29 3.58
CA GLU A 494 29.46 8.54 3.95
C GLU A 494 27.98 8.31 4.30
N HIS A 495 27.33 7.28 3.75
CA HIS A 495 25.94 6.94 4.06
C HIS A 495 25.74 6.48 5.52
N LEU A 496 26.80 6.11 6.23
CA LEU A 496 26.73 5.77 7.66
C LEU A 496 26.26 6.96 8.51
N GLU A 497 26.54 8.20 8.05
CA GLU A 497 26.10 9.41 8.73
C GLU A 497 24.57 9.55 8.79
N TRP A 498 23.84 8.91 7.85
CA TRP A 498 22.39 8.99 7.83
C TRP A 498 21.75 8.52 9.14
N ILE A 499 22.33 7.50 9.76
CA ILE A 499 21.77 6.86 10.95
C ILE A 499 22.76 6.79 12.12
N ARG A 500 23.90 7.53 12.07
CA ARG A 500 24.97 7.47 13.07
C ARG A 500 24.43 7.66 14.49
N SER A 501 23.67 8.71 14.74
CA SER A 501 23.10 9.01 16.08
C SER A 501 22.19 7.88 16.57
N TRP A 502 21.32 7.38 15.71
CA TRP A 502 20.39 6.29 16.03
C TRP A 502 21.11 4.97 16.30
N MET A 503 22.13 4.67 15.50
CA MET A 503 22.94 3.48 15.72
C MET A 503 23.76 3.58 17.00
N THR A 504 24.28 4.75 17.35
CA THR A 504 24.96 4.96 18.64
C THR A 504 24.01 4.64 19.80
N THR A 505 22.77 5.12 19.75
CA THR A 505 21.75 4.78 20.76
C THR A 505 21.48 3.27 20.81
N ILE A 506 21.29 2.60 19.66
CA ILE A 506 21.06 1.13 19.63
C ILE A 506 22.29 0.38 20.17
N LEU A 507 23.49 0.79 19.78
CA LEU A 507 24.73 0.15 20.21
C LEU A 507 25.06 0.34 21.70
N SER A 508 24.46 1.34 22.36
CA SER A 508 24.54 1.54 23.81
C SER A 508 23.51 0.75 24.61
N MET A 509 22.48 0.15 23.96
CA MET A 509 21.44 -0.61 24.65
C MET A 509 22.00 -1.85 25.35
N PRO A 510 21.43 -2.23 26.53
CA PRO A 510 21.88 -3.41 27.27
C PRO A 510 21.63 -4.68 26.45
N ARG A 511 22.48 -5.69 26.65
CA ARG A 511 22.37 -7.03 26.04
C ARG A 511 22.34 -7.07 24.50
N ARG A 512 22.60 -5.94 23.81
CA ARG A 512 22.56 -5.88 22.35
C ARG A 512 23.54 -6.86 21.67
N ARG A 513 24.68 -7.15 22.30
CA ARG A 513 25.69 -8.07 21.77
C ARG A 513 25.23 -9.52 21.73
N ASP A 514 24.25 -9.87 22.58
CA ASP A 514 23.72 -11.22 22.68
C ASP A 514 22.79 -11.56 21.50
N VAL A 515 22.16 -10.53 20.90
CA VAL A 515 21.12 -10.72 19.89
C VAL A 515 21.47 -10.12 18.52
N LEU A 516 22.21 -8.98 18.45
CA LEU A 516 22.39 -8.18 17.24
C LEU A 516 23.73 -8.41 16.57
N LYS A 517 23.69 -8.81 15.29
CA LYS A 517 24.81 -8.84 14.34
C LYS A 517 24.55 -7.86 13.20
N ILE A 518 25.53 -7.06 12.83
CA ILE A 518 25.44 -6.07 11.75
C ILE A 518 26.50 -6.38 10.70
N LEU A 519 26.06 -6.55 9.46
CA LEU A 519 26.89 -6.79 8.29
C LEU A 519 26.73 -5.62 7.31
N LEU A 520 27.80 -4.84 7.14
CA LEU A 520 27.85 -3.68 6.26
C LEU A 520 28.57 -4.04 4.98
N PHE A 521 27.96 -3.77 3.83
CA PHE A 521 28.57 -4.00 2.52
C PHE A 521 28.73 -2.68 1.78
N VAL A 522 29.97 -2.30 1.48
CA VAL A 522 30.31 -1.06 0.76
C VAL A 522 30.61 -1.42 -0.69
N THR A 523 29.71 -1.04 -1.61
CA THR A 523 29.80 -1.47 -3.03
C THR A 523 30.76 -0.64 -3.87
N ARG A 524 31.09 0.57 -3.44
CA ARG A 524 32.02 1.49 -4.12
C ARG A 524 32.94 2.17 -3.10
N PRO A 525 33.82 1.43 -2.41
CA PRO A 525 34.78 2.04 -1.51
C PRO A 525 35.80 2.82 -2.34
N ARG A 526 36.24 3.97 -1.83
CA ARG A 526 37.37 4.74 -2.44
C ARG A 526 38.68 4.01 -2.27
N SER A 527 38.86 3.30 -1.13
CA SER A 527 40.00 2.46 -0.81
C SER A 527 39.56 1.28 0.04
N THR A 528 40.20 0.12 -0.12
CA THR A 528 40.00 -1.04 0.76
C THR A 528 40.46 -0.77 2.20
N LYS A 529 41.34 0.21 2.40
CA LYS A 529 41.82 0.66 3.74
C LYS A 529 40.71 1.34 4.56
N GLU A 530 39.63 1.81 3.91
CA GLU A 530 38.47 2.41 4.60
C GLU A 530 37.54 1.37 5.23
N ILE A 531 37.79 0.09 4.97
CA ILE A 531 36.90 -1.00 5.38
C ILE A 531 37.52 -1.71 6.59
N HIS A 532 37.15 -1.27 7.77
CA HIS A 532 37.54 -1.89 9.04
C HIS A 532 36.30 -2.38 9.79
N SER A 533 36.33 -3.63 10.23
CA SER A 533 35.29 -4.18 11.10
C SER A 533 35.51 -3.69 12.54
N PRO A 534 34.59 -2.87 13.09
CA PRO A 534 34.75 -2.30 14.43
C PRO A 534 34.73 -3.35 15.56
N SER A 535 34.03 -4.47 15.33
CA SER A 535 33.91 -5.55 16.31
C SER A 535 33.41 -6.84 15.64
N SER A 536 33.39 -7.94 16.40
CA SER A 536 32.81 -9.21 15.93
C SER A 536 31.30 -9.12 15.62
N SER A 537 30.59 -8.24 16.31
CA SER A 537 29.13 -8.02 16.09
C SER A 537 28.85 -6.96 15.03
N VAL A 538 29.82 -6.15 14.60
CA VAL A 538 29.71 -5.17 13.52
C VAL A 538 30.84 -5.40 12.53
N GLN A 539 30.53 -5.98 11.41
CA GLN A 539 31.50 -6.38 10.38
C GLN A 539 31.24 -5.59 9.10
N MET A 540 32.30 -5.20 8.42
CA MET A 540 32.28 -4.43 7.18
C MET A 540 33.01 -5.18 6.07
N PHE A 541 32.39 -5.22 4.89
CA PHE A 541 32.90 -5.95 3.73
C PHE A 541 32.87 -5.07 2.47
N PRO A 542 33.85 -5.24 1.56
CA PRO A 542 33.82 -4.61 0.26
C PRO A 542 32.90 -5.39 -0.69
N GLY A 543 32.24 -4.67 -1.62
CA GLY A 543 31.46 -5.26 -2.69
C GLY A 543 30.02 -5.62 -2.29
N LYS A 544 29.43 -6.53 -3.04
CA LYS A 544 28.04 -6.98 -2.83
C LYS A 544 28.02 -8.29 -2.03
N PRO A 545 27.02 -8.48 -1.15
CA PRO A 545 26.88 -9.73 -0.41
C PRO A 545 26.47 -10.89 -1.32
N ASN A 546 26.93 -12.10 -0.99
CA ASN A 546 26.31 -13.31 -1.48
C ASN A 546 25.04 -13.59 -0.68
N VAL A 547 23.91 -13.17 -1.22
CA VAL A 547 22.60 -13.24 -0.55
C VAL A 547 22.26 -14.66 -0.13
N GLN A 548 22.49 -15.63 -1.02
CA GLN A 548 22.15 -17.02 -0.75
C GLN A 548 22.98 -17.60 0.39
N ALA A 549 24.29 -17.41 0.35
CA ALA A 549 25.19 -17.92 1.38
C ALA A 549 24.88 -17.34 2.76
N LEU A 550 24.58 -16.02 2.84
CA LEU A 550 24.22 -15.38 4.11
C LEU A 550 22.90 -15.88 4.67
N ILE A 551 21.88 -16.09 3.81
CA ILE A 551 20.59 -16.65 4.24
C ILE A 551 20.78 -18.11 4.68
N ASP A 552 21.55 -18.91 3.94
CA ASP A 552 21.82 -20.31 4.29
C ASP A 552 22.54 -20.42 5.64
N GLN A 553 23.55 -19.59 5.87
CA GLN A 553 24.26 -19.54 7.15
C GLN A 553 23.32 -19.14 8.29
N GLU A 554 22.53 -18.07 8.11
CA GLU A 554 21.62 -17.59 9.15
C GLU A 554 20.53 -18.62 9.48
N MET A 555 20.04 -19.37 8.49
CA MET A 555 19.05 -20.42 8.71
C MET A 555 19.64 -21.67 9.41
N GLN A 556 20.90 -22.03 9.13
CA GLN A 556 21.59 -23.15 9.80
C GLN A 556 21.83 -22.87 11.28
N GLU A 557 22.16 -21.64 11.62
CA GLU A 557 22.39 -21.17 12.99
C GLU A 557 21.09 -20.67 13.66
N GLY A 558 19.96 -20.70 12.92
CA GLY A 558 18.70 -20.09 13.30
C GLY A 558 17.99 -20.76 14.46
N VAL A 559 17.19 -20.01 15.19
CA VAL A 559 16.37 -20.46 16.32
C VAL A 559 14.90 -20.27 15.96
N GLY A 560 14.12 -21.32 16.07
CA GLY A 560 12.66 -21.27 15.90
C GLY A 560 12.21 -20.85 14.49
N ALA A 561 11.09 -20.14 14.41
CA ALA A 561 10.60 -19.56 13.15
C ALA A 561 11.46 -18.35 12.75
N ALA A 562 11.75 -18.23 11.46
CA ALA A 562 12.54 -17.14 10.90
C ALA A 562 11.68 -16.12 10.15
N CYS A 563 12.13 -14.87 10.14
CA CYS A 563 11.60 -13.82 9.28
C CYS A 563 12.74 -13.14 8.54
N VAL A 564 12.62 -13.04 7.22
CA VAL A 564 13.55 -12.29 6.37
C VAL A 564 12.81 -11.10 5.78
N SER A 565 13.18 -9.89 6.23
CA SER A 565 12.60 -8.63 5.76
C SER A 565 13.59 -7.93 4.83
N VAL A 566 13.11 -7.37 3.72
CA VAL A 566 13.92 -6.62 2.76
C VAL A 566 13.28 -5.28 2.42
N CYS A 567 14.10 -4.22 2.47
CA CYS A 567 13.73 -2.90 1.97
C CYS A 567 14.90 -2.31 1.16
N GLY A 568 14.67 -2.01 -0.12
CA GLY A 568 15.75 -1.47 -0.96
C GLY A 568 15.43 -1.52 -2.45
N THR A 569 16.46 -1.82 -3.24
CA THR A 569 16.30 -1.92 -4.70
C THR A 569 15.56 -3.20 -5.08
N GLY A 570 14.72 -3.15 -6.13
CA GLY A 570 13.98 -4.33 -6.60
C GLY A 570 14.89 -5.51 -6.99
N GLY A 571 16.14 -5.24 -7.38
CA GLY A 571 17.10 -6.32 -7.66
C GLY A 571 17.52 -7.08 -6.41
N LEU A 572 17.78 -6.36 -5.29
CA LEU A 572 18.07 -7.01 -4.01
C LEU A 572 16.83 -7.77 -3.50
N ALA A 573 15.66 -7.16 -3.58
CA ALA A 573 14.42 -7.79 -3.16
C ALA A 573 14.16 -9.11 -3.90
N ASP A 574 14.34 -9.14 -5.22
CA ASP A 574 14.21 -10.35 -6.03
C ASP A 574 15.26 -11.42 -5.67
N ASP A 575 16.51 -11.02 -5.36
CA ASP A 575 17.57 -11.96 -4.96
C ASP A 575 17.31 -12.57 -3.58
N VAL A 576 16.89 -11.75 -2.59
CA VAL A 576 16.50 -12.21 -1.25
C VAL A 576 15.26 -13.12 -1.33
N ARG A 577 14.23 -12.71 -2.07
CA ARG A 577 13.02 -13.51 -2.30
C ARG A 577 13.37 -14.88 -2.89
N ARG A 578 14.24 -14.92 -3.89
CA ARG A 578 14.68 -16.17 -4.51
C ARG A 578 15.37 -17.09 -3.50
N ALA A 579 16.29 -16.55 -2.70
CA ALA A 579 17.03 -17.33 -1.71
C ALA A 579 16.11 -17.87 -0.61
N VAL A 580 15.19 -17.06 -0.08
CA VAL A 580 14.19 -17.50 0.92
C VAL A 580 13.29 -18.59 0.36
N ARG A 581 12.72 -18.40 -0.84
CA ARG A 581 11.81 -19.36 -1.47
C ARG A 581 12.43 -20.75 -1.64
N MET A 582 13.70 -20.84 -1.90
CA MET A 582 14.39 -22.14 -2.02
C MET A 582 14.41 -22.89 -0.68
N ARG A 583 14.20 -22.21 0.43
CA ARG A 583 14.29 -22.74 1.80
C ARG A 583 12.96 -22.94 2.51
N GLU A 584 11.85 -22.40 2.00
CA GLU A 584 10.51 -22.46 2.62
C GLU A 584 9.96 -23.87 2.86
N THR A 585 10.51 -24.88 2.19
CA THR A 585 10.16 -26.29 2.42
C THR A 585 11.05 -26.99 3.45
N VAL A 586 12.15 -26.36 3.85
CA VAL A 586 13.15 -26.89 4.79
C VAL A 586 13.09 -26.16 6.13
N TRP A 587 12.89 -24.85 6.11
CA TRP A 587 12.77 -24.00 7.31
C TRP A 587 11.45 -23.26 7.33
N ASN A 588 10.94 -23.04 8.53
CA ASN A 588 9.78 -22.18 8.76
C ASN A 588 10.20 -20.72 8.69
N VAL A 589 10.26 -20.19 7.47
CA VAL A 589 10.69 -18.83 7.18
C VAL A 589 9.56 -18.04 6.51
N ASP A 590 9.30 -16.83 6.99
CA ASP A 590 8.40 -15.86 6.38
C ASP A 590 9.22 -14.78 5.68
N PHE A 591 8.82 -14.46 4.44
CA PHE A 591 9.40 -13.39 3.66
C PHE A 591 8.56 -12.12 3.77
N ARG A 592 9.20 -10.99 4.04
CA ARG A 592 8.57 -9.67 4.11
C ARG A 592 9.31 -8.70 3.21
N GLU A 593 8.58 -8.04 2.38
CA GLU A 593 9.13 -7.06 1.46
C GLU A 593 8.37 -5.74 1.60
N GLU A 594 9.15 -4.67 1.81
CA GLU A 594 8.62 -3.32 1.78
C GLU A 594 9.24 -2.58 0.59
N SER A 595 8.40 -2.18 -0.32
CA SER A 595 8.80 -1.41 -1.47
C SER A 595 7.87 -0.22 -1.65
N PHE A 596 8.46 0.95 -1.87
CA PHE A 596 7.74 2.17 -2.21
C PHE A 596 7.89 2.40 -3.72
N SER A 597 7.00 1.78 -4.50
CA SER A 597 7.05 1.79 -5.97
C SER A 597 6.06 2.79 -6.60
N TRP A 598 5.75 3.85 -5.89
CA TRP A 598 4.85 4.91 -6.37
C TRP A 598 5.48 5.89 -7.33
#